data_17b78423145776ebdb7513b4ddfc2910
#
_entry.id   17b78423145776ebdb7513b4ddfc2910
#
_cell.length_a   1.000
_cell.length_b   1.000
_cell.length_c   1.000
_cell.angle_alpha   90.00
_cell.angle_beta   90.00
_cell.angle_gamma   90.00
#
_symmetry.space_group_name_H-M   'P 1'
#
loop_
_entity.id
_entity.type
_entity.pdbx_description
1 polymer ?
#
loop_
_entity_poly.entity_id
_entity_poly.type
_entity_poly.pdbx_seq_one_letter_code
_entity_poly.pdbx_strand_id
1 'polypeptide(L)'
;MDHYSSQLYHYAYGIIGSRESAEEIVSDVFFEIWKNRTGILEIESMAAYLRTITFRKAVSYLRHENTLPAQVSLDDLENFTVSPVSAPDEDMISREEIDTLNRAIAELPPKCRHVFFLAKIDRLPYKEIARMLQISVATINYHVGFAMDRLRQRLQPPKTPPDNTAPPG
;
A
#
# COMPACT_ATOMS: atom_id res chain seq x y z
N MET A 1 6.03 7.21 18.44
CA MET A 1 4.82 6.36 18.59
C MET A 1 3.69 6.82 17.67
N ASP A 2 3.32 8.08 17.70
CA ASP A 2 2.16 8.58 16.94
C ASP A 2 2.27 8.40 15.42
N HIS A 3 3.48 8.54 14.88
CA HIS A 3 3.71 8.39 13.43
C HIS A 3 3.42 6.95 12.94
N TYR A 4 3.95 5.95 13.64
CA TYR A 4 3.69 4.55 13.29
C TYR A 4 2.23 4.16 13.53
N SER A 5 1.64 4.66 14.60
CA SER A 5 0.24 4.39 14.92
C SER A 5 -0.69 4.83 13.79
N SER A 6 -0.50 6.04 13.29
CA SER A 6 -1.29 6.57 12.17
C SER A 6 -1.10 5.75 10.89
N GLN A 7 0.14 5.40 10.56
CA GLN A 7 0.44 4.60 9.37
C GLN A 7 -0.18 3.21 9.46
N LEU A 8 -0.05 2.55 10.61
CA LEU A 8 -0.64 1.22 10.83
C LEU A 8 -2.17 1.26 10.78
N TYR A 9 -2.76 2.30 11.37
CA TYR A 9 -4.20 2.51 11.32
C TYR A 9 -4.70 2.63 9.87
N HIS A 10 -4.08 3.47 9.08
CA HIS A 10 -4.47 3.65 7.68
C HIS A 10 -4.31 2.37 6.87
N TYR A 11 -3.26 1.62 7.13
CA TYR A 11 -3.03 0.33 6.48
C TYR A 11 -4.10 -0.70 6.86
N ALA A 12 -4.36 -0.86 8.16
CA ALA A 12 -5.41 -1.76 8.66
C ALA A 12 -6.79 -1.35 8.12
N TYR A 13 -7.10 -0.07 8.15
CA TYR A 13 -8.35 0.47 7.63
C TYR A 13 -8.50 0.18 6.13
N GLY A 14 -7.41 0.31 5.36
CA GLY A 14 -7.42 -0.01 3.93
C GLY A 14 -7.78 -1.47 3.64
N ILE A 15 -7.42 -2.37 4.53
CA ILE A 15 -7.73 -3.81 4.40
C ILE A 15 -9.15 -4.12 4.89
N ILE A 16 -9.54 -3.57 6.03
CA ILE A 16 -10.76 -3.97 6.74
C ILE A 16 -11.98 -3.09 6.41
N GLY A 17 -11.76 -1.80 6.22
CA GLY A 17 -12.83 -0.84 5.96
C GLY A 17 -13.64 -0.42 7.19
N SER A 18 -13.27 -0.86 8.38
CA SER A 18 -13.93 -0.51 9.65
C SER A 18 -12.98 0.27 10.55
N ARG A 19 -13.40 1.46 10.98
CA ARG A 19 -12.66 2.31 11.89
C ARG A 19 -12.34 1.65 13.22
N GLU A 20 -13.39 1.15 13.88
CA GLU A 20 -13.26 0.52 15.20
C GLU A 20 -12.33 -0.68 15.16
N SER A 21 -12.50 -1.55 14.17
CA SER A 21 -11.67 -2.74 14.01
C SER A 21 -10.22 -2.39 13.67
N ALA A 22 -9.99 -1.35 12.87
CA ALA A 22 -8.64 -0.88 12.57
C ALA A 22 -7.94 -0.34 13.81
N GLU A 23 -8.63 0.43 14.64
CA GLU A 23 -8.09 0.92 15.93
C GLU A 23 -7.75 -0.22 16.87
N GLU A 24 -8.63 -1.21 16.97
CA GLU A 24 -8.41 -2.41 17.78
C GLU A 24 -7.18 -3.19 17.31
N ILE A 25 -7.04 -3.38 16.01
CA ILE A 25 -5.88 -4.08 15.43
C ILE A 25 -4.58 -3.33 15.76
N VAL A 26 -4.56 -2.01 15.62
CA VAL A 26 -3.37 -1.21 15.96
C VAL A 26 -3.00 -1.38 17.44
N SER A 27 -4.00 -1.34 18.32
CA SER A 27 -3.79 -1.58 19.75
C SER A 27 -3.22 -2.97 20.00
N ASP A 28 -3.73 -3.98 19.34
CA ASP A 28 -3.25 -5.36 19.44
C ASP A 28 -1.82 -5.50 18.92
N VAL A 29 -1.47 -4.80 17.85
CA VAL A 29 -0.11 -4.79 17.31
C VAL A 29 0.87 -4.25 18.34
N PHE A 30 0.57 -3.11 18.94
CA PHE A 30 1.44 -2.52 19.98
C PHE A 30 1.53 -3.40 21.23
N PHE A 31 0.43 -4.02 21.61
CA PHE A 31 0.42 -4.98 22.73
C PHE A 31 1.33 -6.19 22.45
N GLU A 32 1.27 -6.74 21.24
CA GLU A 32 2.12 -7.86 20.83
C GLU A 32 3.60 -7.48 20.83
N ILE A 33 3.92 -6.29 20.35
CA ILE A 33 5.29 -5.76 20.38
C ILE A 33 5.77 -5.64 21.83
N TRP A 34 4.95 -5.08 22.69
CA TRP A 34 5.29 -4.93 24.11
C TRP A 34 5.52 -6.27 24.78
N LYS A 35 4.69 -7.25 24.49
CA LYS A 35 4.84 -8.64 24.99
C LYS A 35 6.16 -9.26 24.54
N ASN A 36 6.55 -9.03 23.29
CA ASN A 36 7.73 -9.60 22.67
C ASN A 36 8.94 -8.63 22.67
N ARG A 37 8.92 -7.62 23.53
CA ARG A 37 9.93 -6.54 23.54
C ARG A 37 11.37 -7.01 23.67
N THR A 38 11.60 -8.18 24.25
CA THR A 38 12.94 -8.75 24.42
C THR A 38 13.55 -9.21 23.09
N GLY A 39 12.73 -9.57 22.11
CA GLY A 39 13.18 -9.99 20.77
C GLY A 39 13.30 -8.85 19.77
N ILE A 40 12.91 -7.63 20.13
CA ILE A 40 12.87 -6.49 19.21
C ILE A 40 14.26 -6.09 18.70
N LEU A 41 15.30 -6.29 19.49
CA LEU A 41 16.67 -5.94 19.13
C LEU A 41 17.22 -6.72 17.94
N GLU A 42 16.62 -7.86 17.59
CA GLU A 42 17.02 -8.72 16.49
C GLU A 42 16.30 -8.38 15.17
N ILE A 43 15.38 -7.43 15.21
CA ILE A 43 14.56 -7.08 14.05
C ILE A 43 15.30 -6.09 13.15
N GLU A 44 15.60 -6.51 11.92
CA GLU A 44 16.32 -5.69 10.95
C GLU A 44 15.49 -4.48 10.47
N SER A 45 14.18 -4.68 10.26
CA SER A 45 13.28 -3.62 9.80
C SER A 45 12.02 -3.59 10.67
N MET A 46 11.94 -2.59 11.54
CA MET A 46 10.77 -2.38 12.39
C MET A 46 9.54 -2.08 11.56
N ALA A 47 9.67 -1.28 10.50
CA ALA A 47 8.55 -0.96 9.63
C ALA A 47 7.96 -2.20 8.97
N ALA A 48 8.79 -3.09 8.41
CA ALA A 48 8.34 -4.34 7.81
C ALA A 48 7.70 -5.27 8.84
N TYR A 49 8.27 -5.35 10.04
CA TYR A 49 7.73 -6.15 11.14
C TYR A 49 6.35 -5.69 11.55
N LEU A 50 6.18 -4.39 11.76
CA LEU A 50 4.89 -3.79 12.11
C LEU A 50 3.84 -4.03 11.03
N ARG A 51 4.20 -3.84 9.78
CA ARG A 51 3.29 -4.09 8.65
C ARG A 51 2.88 -5.55 8.57
N THR A 52 3.82 -6.46 8.78
CA THR A 52 3.56 -7.90 8.76
C THR A 52 2.56 -8.31 9.84
N ILE A 53 2.76 -7.83 11.07
CA ILE A 53 1.83 -8.13 12.17
C ILE A 53 0.45 -7.54 11.87
N THR A 54 0.40 -6.30 11.42
CA THR A 54 -0.85 -5.63 11.07
C THR A 54 -1.60 -6.37 9.97
N PHE A 55 -0.89 -6.79 8.93
CA PHE A 55 -1.47 -7.58 7.84
C PHE A 55 -2.06 -8.90 8.35
N ARG A 56 -1.30 -9.65 9.15
CA ARG A 56 -1.78 -10.92 9.71
C ARG A 56 -3.03 -10.75 10.56
N LYS A 57 -3.04 -9.73 11.41
CA LYS A 57 -4.20 -9.45 12.26
C LYS A 57 -5.42 -9.01 11.46
N ALA A 58 -5.23 -8.18 10.44
CA ALA A 58 -6.28 -7.75 9.55
C ALA A 58 -6.88 -8.93 8.77
N VAL A 59 -6.04 -9.79 8.23
CA VAL A 59 -6.47 -11.01 7.52
C VAL A 59 -7.19 -11.96 8.46
N SER A 60 -6.68 -12.15 9.68
CA SER A 60 -7.32 -12.98 10.72
C SER A 60 -8.72 -12.45 11.07
N TYR A 61 -8.84 -11.14 11.20
CA TYR A 61 -10.13 -10.48 11.43
C TYR A 61 -11.12 -10.78 10.30
N LEU A 62 -10.70 -10.62 9.05
CA LEU A 62 -11.57 -10.87 7.90
C LEU A 62 -12.00 -12.34 7.78
N ARG A 63 -11.11 -13.28 8.14
CA ARG A 63 -11.46 -14.70 8.19
C ARG A 63 -12.50 -14.98 9.27
N HIS A 64 -12.32 -14.35 10.43
CA HIS A 64 -13.24 -14.53 11.56
C HIS A 64 -14.64 -14.02 11.23
N GLU A 65 -14.71 -12.94 10.47
CA GLU A 65 -15.98 -12.39 9.96
C GLU A 65 -16.54 -13.15 8.75
N ASN A 66 -15.91 -14.26 8.35
CA ASN A 66 -16.29 -15.10 7.21
C ASN A 66 -16.33 -14.36 5.86
N THR A 67 -15.59 -13.27 5.74
CA THR A 67 -15.52 -12.48 4.52
C THR A 67 -14.41 -12.95 3.57
N LEU A 68 -13.50 -13.81 4.05
CA LEU A 68 -12.40 -14.36 3.26
C LEU A 68 -12.33 -15.88 3.39
N PRO A 69 -11.83 -16.58 2.35
CA PRO A 69 -11.59 -18.02 2.43
C PRO A 69 -10.49 -18.37 3.44
N ALA A 70 -10.40 -19.65 3.81
CA ALA A 70 -9.44 -20.15 4.79
C ALA A 70 -7.98 -19.91 4.39
N GLN A 71 -7.69 -19.90 3.07
CA GLN A 71 -6.39 -19.50 2.54
C GLN A 71 -6.54 -18.15 1.86
N VAL A 72 -5.92 -17.13 2.42
CA VAL A 72 -5.99 -15.77 1.88
C VAL A 72 -4.81 -15.57 0.93
N SER A 73 -5.11 -15.19 -0.28
CA SER A 73 -4.12 -14.73 -1.26
C SER A 73 -4.22 -13.22 -1.45
N LEU A 74 -3.25 -12.66 -2.13
CA LEU A 74 -3.28 -11.24 -2.50
C LEU A 74 -4.52 -10.90 -3.33
N ASP A 75 -5.05 -11.89 -4.07
CA ASP A 75 -6.26 -11.76 -4.88
C ASP A 75 -7.51 -11.49 -4.05
N ASP A 76 -7.53 -11.98 -2.82
CA ASP A 76 -8.71 -11.88 -1.95
C ASP A 76 -8.87 -10.48 -1.32
N LEU A 77 -7.88 -9.61 -1.48
CA LEU A 77 -7.93 -8.23 -0.96
C LEU A 77 -8.48 -7.24 -1.99
N GLU A 78 -9.60 -7.59 -2.62
CA GLU A 78 -10.23 -6.78 -3.67
C GLU A 78 -10.63 -5.37 -3.22
N ASN A 79 -10.93 -5.24 -1.94
CA ASN A 79 -11.40 -3.98 -1.37
C ASN A 79 -10.28 -3.13 -0.73
N PHE A 80 -9.02 -3.52 -0.94
CA PHE A 80 -7.92 -2.74 -0.37
C PHE A 80 -7.92 -1.31 -0.91
N THR A 81 -7.96 -0.36 -0.01
CA THR A 81 -7.89 1.07 -0.33
C THR A 81 -6.64 1.70 0.28
N VAL A 82 -6.14 2.72 -0.37
CA VAL A 82 -4.99 3.49 0.13
C VAL A 82 -5.50 4.85 0.59
N SER A 83 -5.11 5.25 1.79
CA SER A 83 -5.40 6.59 2.26
C SER A 83 -4.76 7.62 1.33
N PRO A 84 -5.45 8.73 1.03
CA PRO A 84 -4.89 9.75 0.14
C PRO A 84 -3.52 10.23 0.61
N VAL A 85 -2.61 10.36 -0.33
CA VAL A 85 -1.32 10.98 -0.07
C VAL A 85 -1.57 12.45 0.26
N SER A 86 -1.00 12.92 1.35
CA SER A 86 -1.10 14.31 1.75
C SER A 86 -0.02 15.14 1.05
N ALA A 87 -0.38 16.36 0.67
CA ALA A 87 0.62 17.29 0.17
C ALA A 87 1.64 17.59 1.28
N PRO A 88 2.95 17.51 1.01
CA PRO A 88 3.93 18.03 1.95
C PRO A 88 3.74 19.54 2.09
N ASP A 89 3.94 20.06 3.29
CA ASP A 89 3.73 21.50 3.62
C ASP A 89 4.63 22.44 2.83
N GLU A 90 5.61 21.90 2.14
CA GLU A 90 6.54 22.65 1.31
C GLU A 90 6.30 22.40 -0.19
N ASP A 91 5.38 22.97 -0.70
CA ASP A 91 4.83 23.52 -1.82
C ASP A 91 5.47 23.55 -3.18
N MET A 92 6.04 22.44 -3.74
CA MET A 92 6.39 22.29 -5.15
C MET A 92 5.33 21.52 -5.96
N ILE A 93 4.37 20.91 -5.29
CA ILE A 93 3.32 20.11 -5.92
C ILE A 93 1.97 20.73 -5.58
N SER A 94 1.19 21.07 -6.58
CA SER A 94 -0.12 21.66 -6.37
C SER A 94 -1.11 20.62 -5.81
N ARG A 95 -2.13 21.10 -5.11
CA ARG A 95 -3.22 20.26 -4.62
C ARG A 95 -3.88 19.46 -5.76
N GLU A 96 -3.99 20.07 -6.93
CA GLU A 96 -4.55 19.45 -8.12
C GLU A 96 -3.72 18.26 -8.61
N GLU A 97 -2.40 18.38 -8.57
CA GLU A 97 -1.49 17.28 -8.93
C GLU A 97 -1.58 16.13 -7.92
N ILE A 98 -1.68 16.42 -6.63
CA ILE A 98 -1.90 15.42 -5.58
C ILE A 98 -3.23 14.70 -5.77
N ASP A 99 -4.30 15.42 -6.08
CA ASP A 99 -5.61 14.82 -6.34
C ASP A 99 -5.58 13.91 -7.57
N THR A 100 -4.86 14.32 -8.62
CA THR A 100 -4.66 13.51 -9.81
C THR A 100 -3.89 12.22 -9.49
N LEU A 101 -2.83 12.33 -8.70
CA LEU A 101 -2.05 11.18 -8.26
C LEU A 101 -2.92 10.21 -7.44
N ASN A 102 -3.67 10.72 -6.48
CA ASN A 102 -4.54 9.89 -5.63
C ASN A 102 -5.60 9.16 -6.45
N ARG A 103 -6.19 9.82 -7.44
CA ARG A 103 -7.13 9.18 -8.37
C ARG A 103 -6.47 8.09 -9.18
N ALA A 104 -5.27 8.34 -9.70
CA ALA A 104 -4.52 7.36 -10.48
C ALA A 104 -4.18 6.12 -9.65
N ILE A 105 -3.78 6.30 -8.39
CA ILE A 105 -3.52 5.19 -7.46
C ILE A 105 -4.81 4.40 -7.20
N ALA A 106 -5.93 5.08 -6.98
CA ALA A 106 -7.22 4.43 -6.74
C ALA A 106 -7.71 3.61 -7.93
N GLU A 107 -7.29 3.94 -9.14
CA GLU A 107 -7.64 3.21 -10.37
C GLU A 107 -6.77 1.97 -10.61
N LEU A 108 -5.69 1.79 -9.88
CA LEU A 108 -4.84 0.60 -10.02
C LEU A 108 -5.62 -0.66 -9.61
N PRO A 109 -5.37 -1.81 -10.27
CA PRO A 109 -5.91 -3.08 -9.80
C PRO A 109 -5.52 -3.31 -8.33
N PRO A 110 -6.40 -3.92 -7.51
CA PRO A 110 -6.16 -4.03 -6.05
C PRO A 110 -4.83 -4.64 -5.66
N LYS A 111 -4.40 -5.69 -6.34
CA LYS A 111 -3.08 -6.32 -6.11
C LYS A 111 -1.94 -5.35 -6.35
N CYS A 112 -1.96 -4.71 -7.51
CA CYS A 112 -0.91 -3.75 -7.89
C CYS A 112 -0.90 -2.57 -6.94
N ARG A 113 -2.08 -2.10 -6.52
CA ARG A 113 -2.22 -1.01 -5.56
C ARG A 113 -1.61 -1.37 -4.21
N HIS A 114 -1.89 -2.57 -3.71
CA HIS A 114 -1.35 -3.03 -2.42
C HIS A 114 0.19 -3.16 -2.46
N VAL A 115 0.70 -3.84 -3.48
CA VAL A 115 2.15 -4.01 -3.65
C VAL A 115 2.83 -2.65 -3.86
N PHE A 116 2.25 -1.80 -4.68
CA PHE A 116 2.76 -0.44 -4.92
C PHE A 116 2.82 0.37 -3.62
N PHE A 117 1.75 0.32 -2.82
CA PHE A 117 1.70 0.99 -1.53
C PHE A 117 2.85 0.56 -0.63
N LEU A 118 3.04 -0.74 -0.46
CA LEU A 118 4.10 -1.28 0.40
C LEU A 118 5.50 -0.94 -0.10
N ALA A 119 5.71 -0.99 -1.41
CA ALA A 119 7.02 -0.80 -2.01
C ALA A 119 7.42 0.67 -2.14
N LYS A 120 6.48 1.54 -2.54
CA LYS A 120 6.78 2.93 -2.90
C LYS A 120 6.33 3.95 -1.86
N ILE A 121 5.23 3.73 -1.19
CA ILE A 121 4.74 4.65 -0.16
C ILE A 121 5.36 4.30 1.18
N ASP A 122 5.27 3.05 1.60
CA ASP A 122 5.87 2.57 2.86
C ASP A 122 7.38 2.26 2.74
N ARG A 123 7.87 2.12 1.51
CA ARG A 123 9.29 1.86 1.22
C ARG A 123 9.85 0.61 1.89
N LEU A 124 9.05 -0.44 1.96
CA LEU A 124 9.51 -1.72 2.48
C LEU A 124 10.44 -2.41 1.46
N PRO A 125 11.49 -3.12 1.93
CA PRO A 125 12.30 -3.93 1.04
C PRO A 125 11.46 -4.98 0.31
N TYR A 126 11.74 -5.21 -0.96
CA TYR A 126 10.97 -6.15 -1.78
C TYR A 126 10.96 -7.57 -1.21
N LYS A 127 12.08 -8.02 -0.64
CA LYS A 127 12.14 -9.35 0.00
C LYS A 127 11.21 -9.46 1.21
N GLU A 128 11.02 -8.36 1.95
CA GLU A 128 10.09 -8.33 3.09
C GLU A 128 8.64 -8.38 2.62
N ILE A 129 8.33 -7.64 1.56
CA ILE A 129 7.00 -7.70 0.94
C ILE A 129 6.73 -9.12 0.41
N ALA A 130 7.71 -9.73 -0.23
CA ALA A 130 7.62 -11.09 -0.74
C ALA A 130 7.28 -12.09 0.35
N ARG A 131 7.95 -12.01 1.50
CA ARG A 131 7.65 -12.84 2.67
C ARG A 131 6.26 -12.58 3.21
N MET A 132 5.90 -11.31 3.37
CA MET A 132 4.63 -10.90 3.95
C MET A 132 3.44 -11.39 3.11
N LEU A 133 3.51 -11.24 1.80
CA LEU A 133 2.43 -11.57 0.88
C LEU A 133 2.55 -12.98 0.28
N GLN A 134 3.64 -13.69 0.59
CA GLN A 134 3.94 -15.02 0.05
C GLN A 134 3.94 -15.07 -1.49
N ILE A 135 4.60 -14.09 -2.08
CA ILE A 135 4.83 -14.00 -3.52
C ILE A 135 6.32 -13.83 -3.81
N SER A 136 6.74 -14.05 -5.05
CA SER A 136 8.13 -13.89 -5.44
C SER A 136 8.51 -12.42 -5.60
N VAL A 137 9.80 -12.10 -5.46
CA VAL A 137 10.33 -10.77 -5.75
C VAL A 137 10.05 -10.39 -7.21
N ALA A 138 10.11 -11.37 -8.13
CA ALA A 138 9.77 -11.14 -9.53
C ALA A 138 8.32 -10.66 -9.71
N THR A 139 7.39 -11.24 -8.95
CA THR A 139 5.98 -10.82 -8.94
C THR A 139 5.83 -9.39 -8.41
N ILE A 140 6.59 -9.04 -7.36
CA ILE A 140 6.60 -7.67 -6.84
C ILE A 140 7.10 -6.69 -7.89
N ASN A 141 8.21 -7.00 -8.56
CA ASN A 141 8.74 -6.18 -9.65
C ASN A 141 7.71 -5.99 -10.77
N TYR A 142 6.98 -7.04 -11.11
CA TYR A 142 5.91 -6.98 -12.11
C TYR A 142 4.81 -5.99 -11.68
N HIS A 143 4.31 -6.11 -10.46
CA HIS A 143 3.24 -5.22 -9.97
C HIS A 143 3.69 -3.78 -9.84
N VAL A 144 4.90 -3.54 -9.35
CA VAL A 144 5.46 -2.20 -9.23
C VAL A 144 5.67 -1.58 -10.62
N GLY A 145 6.21 -2.35 -11.56
CA GLY A 145 6.39 -1.91 -12.94
C GLY A 145 5.07 -1.55 -13.61
N PHE A 146 4.08 -2.41 -13.47
CA PHE A 146 2.74 -2.15 -13.99
C PHE A 146 2.13 -0.88 -13.40
N ALA A 147 2.22 -0.73 -12.08
CA ALA A 147 1.71 0.46 -11.39
C ALA A 147 2.42 1.73 -11.87
N MET A 148 3.74 1.72 -11.96
CA MET A 148 4.52 2.87 -12.42
C MET A 148 4.17 3.27 -13.85
N ASP A 149 3.98 2.31 -14.74
CA ASP A 149 3.58 2.58 -16.12
C ASP A 149 2.20 3.22 -16.19
N ARG A 150 1.25 2.70 -15.42
CA ARG A 150 -0.10 3.28 -15.34
C ARG A 150 -0.10 4.69 -14.79
N LEU A 151 0.67 4.93 -13.73
CA LEU A 151 0.79 6.27 -13.13
C LEU A 151 1.44 7.26 -14.10
N ARG A 152 2.48 6.85 -14.83
CA ARG A 152 3.07 7.70 -15.85
C ARG A 152 2.08 8.10 -16.94
N GLN A 153 1.30 7.15 -17.42
CA GLN A 153 0.28 7.41 -18.45
C GLN A 153 -0.77 8.42 -17.97
N ARG A 154 -1.13 8.36 -16.69
CA ARG A 154 -2.14 9.25 -16.10
C ARG A 154 -1.60 10.64 -15.75
N LEU A 155 -0.34 10.72 -15.35
CA LEU A 155 0.29 11.97 -14.89
C LEU A 155 0.99 12.74 -15.99
N GLN A 156 1.28 12.10 -17.13
CA GLN A 156 1.83 12.81 -18.27
C GLN A 156 0.72 13.56 -18.98
N PRO A 157 1.00 14.80 -19.43
CA PRO A 157 0.06 15.48 -20.33
C PRO A 157 -0.13 14.60 -21.57
N PRO A 158 -1.34 14.58 -22.16
CA PRO A 158 -1.55 13.80 -23.38
C PRO A 158 -0.50 14.20 -24.39
N LYS A 159 0.25 13.21 -24.87
CA LYS A 159 1.17 13.43 -25.97
C LYS A 159 0.33 14.00 -27.11
N THR A 160 0.56 15.25 -27.45
CA THR A 160 0.03 15.81 -28.67
C THR A 160 0.38 14.83 -29.79
N PRO A 161 -0.58 14.28 -30.50
CA PRO A 161 -0.22 13.44 -31.63
C PRO A 161 0.76 14.24 -32.46
N PRO A 162 1.82 13.59 -32.99
CA PRO A 162 2.76 14.32 -33.80
C PRO A 162 1.96 15.05 -34.86
N ASP A 163 2.15 16.34 -34.88
CA ASP A 163 1.49 17.18 -35.86
C ASP A 163 1.83 16.64 -37.25
N ASN A 164 0.91 15.88 -37.78
CA ASN A 164 1.10 15.23 -39.07
C ASN A 164 0.79 16.21 -40.21
N THR A 165 0.82 17.49 -39.93
CA THR A 165 0.94 18.51 -40.91
C THR A 165 2.39 18.59 -41.39
N ALA A 166 2.79 17.54 -42.07
CA ALA A 166 3.94 17.65 -42.94
C ALA A 166 3.57 18.75 -43.97
N PRO A 167 4.37 19.79 -44.07
CA PRO A 167 4.11 20.78 -45.10
C PRO A 167 4.11 20.08 -46.46
N PRO A 168 3.14 20.35 -47.32
CA PRO A 168 3.18 19.79 -48.66
C PRO A 168 4.46 20.30 -49.32
N GLY A 169 5.39 19.38 -49.45
CA GLY A 169 6.62 19.68 -50.15
C GLY A 169 6.47 19.62 -51.65
#